data_fcd7cf7d612304b6c6f71abe1fd2e6f8
#
_entry.id   fcd7cf7d612304b6c6f71abe1fd2e6f8
#
_cell.length_a   1.000
_cell.length_b   1.000
_cell.length_c   1.000
_cell.angle_alpha   90.00
_cell.angle_beta   90.00
_cell.angle_gamma   90.00
#
_symmetry.space_group_name_H-M   'P 1'
#
loop_
_entity.id
_entity.type
_entity.pdbx_description
1 polymer ?
#
loop_
_entity_poly.entity_id
_entity_poly.type
_entity_poly.pdbx_seq_one_letter_code
_entity_poly.pdbx_strand_id
1 'polypeptide(L)'
;MDQLVSAAYATEISLARTAFQNGDYSKCFYHLERAHILGQRSTVKHTYAHWLMFRVGVQQSDFREILGQVPRMLASLLFSRIWVPVGNTGRSRVPAMKVMPIPDDLRHLLQ
;
A
#
# COMPACT_ATOMS: atom_id res chain seq x y z
N MET A 1 1.39 -13.51 -9.90
CA MET A 1 2.43 -12.68 -9.25
C MET A 1 3.65 -13.52 -8.99
N ASP A 2 4.83 -12.99 -9.27
CA ASP A 2 6.10 -13.66 -9.01
C ASP A 2 6.27 -14.02 -7.53
N GLN A 3 6.89 -15.19 -7.25
CA GLN A 3 7.07 -15.65 -5.87
C GLN A 3 7.96 -14.73 -5.04
N LEU A 4 8.99 -14.15 -5.66
CA LEU A 4 9.86 -13.18 -4.96
C LEU A 4 9.10 -11.92 -4.58
N VAL A 5 8.25 -11.43 -5.47
CA VAL A 5 7.42 -10.25 -5.19
C VAL A 5 6.42 -10.57 -4.08
N SER A 6 5.78 -11.74 -4.13
CA SER A 6 4.84 -12.17 -3.07
C SER A 6 5.53 -12.28 -1.71
N ALA A 7 6.73 -12.83 -1.67
CA ALA A 7 7.50 -12.96 -0.43
C ALA A 7 7.89 -11.59 0.11
N ALA A 8 8.33 -10.68 -0.76
CA ALA A 8 8.66 -9.32 -0.37
C ALA A 8 7.44 -8.58 0.16
N TYR A 9 6.29 -8.73 -0.51
CA TYR A 9 5.03 -8.16 -0.04
C TYR A 9 4.69 -8.66 1.37
N ALA A 10 4.76 -9.97 1.58
CA ALA A 10 4.46 -10.57 2.87
C ALA A 10 5.38 -10.05 3.98
N THR A 11 6.66 -9.85 3.67
CA THR A 11 7.62 -9.27 4.60
C THR A 11 7.23 -7.84 4.98
N GLU A 12 6.88 -7.02 3.99
CA GLU A 12 6.47 -5.64 4.27
C GLU A 12 5.19 -5.57 5.10
N ILE A 13 4.22 -6.43 4.82
CA ILE A 13 2.98 -6.52 5.61
C ILE A 13 3.30 -6.92 7.05
N SER A 14 4.17 -7.91 7.26
CA SER A 14 4.56 -8.36 8.59
C SER A 14 5.22 -7.25 9.39
N LEU A 15 6.15 -6.52 8.78
CA LEU A 15 6.83 -5.39 9.41
C LEU A 15 5.85 -4.27 9.75
N ALA A 16 4.90 -4.00 8.85
CA ALA A 16 3.85 -3.01 9.09
C ALA A 16 2.99 -3.38 10.30
N ARG A 17 2.60 -4.64 10.40
CA ARG A 17 1.78 -5.12 11.53
C ARG A 17 2.53 -5.01 12.85
N THR A 18 3.80 -5.38 12.87
CA THR A 18 4.62 -5.24 14.07
C THR A 18 4.72 -3.78 14.50
N ALA A 19 4.97 -2.88 13.55
CA ALA A 19 5.03 -1.44 13.83
C ALA A 19 3.69 -0.92 14.37
N PHE A 20 2.57 -1.38 13.79
CA PHE A 20 1.24 -1.02 14.27
C PHE A 20 1.03 -1.42 15.73
N GLN A 21 1.38 -2.65 16.07
CA GLN A 21 1.26 -3.17 17.43
C GLN A 21 2.11 -2.39 18.42
N ASN A 22 3.25 -1.89 17.97
CA ASN A 22 4.15 -1.09 18.81
C ASN A 22 3.80 0.39 18.87
N GLY A 23 2.73 0.81 18.18
CA GLY A 23 2.33 2.21 18.12
C GLY A 23 3.21 3.09 17.25
N ASP A 24 4.10 2.50 16.45
CA ASP A 24 4.96 3.24 15.54
C ASP A 24 4.27 3.38 14.17
N TYR A 25 3.35 4.32 14.09
CA TYR A 25 2.50 4.48 12.90
C TYR A 25 3.26 5.01 11.69
N SER A 26 4.28 5.83 11.91
CA SER A 26 5.14 6.30 10.83
C SER A 26 5.85 5.13 10.15
N LYS A 27 6.44 4.24 10.93
CA LYS A 27 7.11 3.04 10.43
C LYS A 27 6.10 2.09 9.77
N CYS A 28 4.91 1.97 10.36
CA CYS A 28 3.82 1.17 9.79
C CYS A 28 3.48 1.65 8.38
N PHE A 29 3.27 2.94 8.18
CA PHE A 29 3.00 3.51 6.87
C PHE A 29 4.15 3.30 5.90
N TYR A 30 5.38 3.44 6.34
CA TYR A 30 6.54 3.19 5.49
C TYR A 30 6.45 1.81 4.85
N HIS A 31 6.17 0.78 5.64
CA HIS A 31 6.06 -0.59 5.15
C HIS A 31 4.80 -0.81 4.32
N LEU A 32 3.68 -0.18 4.69
CA LEU A 32 2.44 -0.28 3.91
C LEU A 32 2.57 0.36 2.52
N GLU A 33 3.28 1.48 2.42
CA GLU A 33 3.54 2.11 1.12
C GLU A 33 4.34 1.18 0.21
N ARG A 34 5.33 0.50 0.77
CA ARG A 34 6.14 -0.47 0.03
C ARG A 34 5.30 -1.70 -0.39
N ALA A 35 4.49 -2.22 0.54
CA ALA A 35 3.56 -3.30 0.23
C ALA A 35 2.57 -2.89 -0.87
N HIS A 36 2.05 -1.68 -0.80
CA HIS A 36 1.14 -1.14 -1.82
C HIS A 36 1.78 -1.17 -3.21
N ILE A 37 3.02 -0.72 -3.32
CA ILE A 37 3.75 -0.71 -4.59
C ILE A 37 3.96 -2.14 -5.11
N LEU A 38 4.38 -3.06 -4.24
CA LEU A 38 4.63 -4.44 -4.61
C LEU A 38 3.35 -5.18 -5.03
N GLY A 39 2.23 -4.87 -4.38
CA GLY A 39 0.97 -5.57 -4.59
C GLY A 39 0.00 -4.91 -5.56
N GLN A 40 0.36 -3.78 -6.20
CA GLN A 40 -0.59 -2.96 -6.95
C GLN A 40 -1.38 -3.72 -8.03
N ARG A 41 -0.76 -4.70 -8.69
CA ARG A 41 -1.42 -5.42 -9.79
C ARG A 41 -2.24 -6.63 -9.31
N SER A 42 -2.17 -6.96 -8.02
CA SER A 42 -2.99 -7.99 -7.42
C SER A 42 -4.16 -7.32 -6.70
N THR A 43 -5.38 -7.63 -7.12
CA THR A 43 -6.59 -7.04 -6.52
C THR A 43 -6.61 -7.24 -5.00
N VAL A 44 -6.36 -8.45 -4.54
CA VAL A 44 -6.41 -8.77 -3.10
C VAL A 44 -5.31 -8.03 -2.34
N LYS A 45 -4.07 -8.12 -2.82
CA LYS A 45 -2.94 -7.50 -2.13
C LYS A 45 -3.01 -5.98 -2.13
N HIS A 46 -3.42 -5.40 -3.26
CA HIS A 46 -3.58 -3.96 -3.40
C HIS A 46 -4.66 -3.43 -2.43
N THR A 47 -5.82 -4.08 -2.44
CA THR A 47 -6.94 -3.68 -1.59
C THR A 47 -6.60 -3.86 -0.11
N TYR A 48 -5.91 -4.94 0.24
CA TYR A 48 -5.51 -5.18 1.61
C TYR A 48 -4.54 -4.11 2.13
N ALA A 49 -3.60 -3.66 1.31
CA ALA A 49 -2.71 -2.56 1.70
C ALA A 49 -3.51 -1.29 2.02
N HIS A 50 -4.49 -0.93 1.18
CA HIS A 50 -5.36 0.21 1.45
C HIS A 50 -6.21 0.02 2.71
N TRP A 51 -6.70 -1.19 2.94
CA TRP A 51 -7.45 -1.51 4.16
C TRP A 51 -6.62 -1.28 5.41
N LEU A 52 -5.36 -1.71 5.40
CA LEU A 52 -4.47 -1.49 6.53
C LEU A 52 -4.15 -0.01 6.72
N MET A 53 -3.96 0.75 5.63
CA MET A 53 -3.79 2.21 5.71
C MET A 53 -5.02 2.88 6.31
N PHE A 54 -6.21 2.42 5.93
CA PHE A 54 -7.46 2.89 6.52
C PHE A 54 -7.46 2.66 8.04
N ARG A 55 -7.08 1.46 8.47
CA ARG A 55 -7.02 1.12 9.90
C ARG A 55 -6.04 2.00 10.67
N VAL A 56 -4.88 2.28 10.09
CA VAL A 56 -3.91 3.19 10.73
C VAL A 56 -4.50 4.59 10.84
N GLY A 57 -5.18 5.05 9.79
CA GLY A 57 -5.86 6.33 9.79
C GLY A 57 -6.89 6.44 10.93
N VAL A 58 -7.69 5.38 11.12
CA VAL A 58 -8.65 5.32 12.23
C VAL A 58 -7.94 5.41 13.57
N GLN A 59 -6.87 4.65 13.75
CA GLN A 59 -6.11 4.63 15.00
C GLN A 59 -5.51 5.99 15.33
N GLN A 60 -5.10 6.75 14.32
CA GLN A 60 -4.54 8.09 14.50
C GLN A 60 -5.58 9.20 14.46
N SER A 61 -6.86 8.88 14.24
CA SER A 61 -7.92 9.86 14.01
C SER A 61 -7.58 10.82 12.87
N ASP A 62 -6.92 10.31 11.84
CA ASP A 62 -6.55 11.07 10.65
C ASP A 62 -7.66 10.94 9.61
N PHE A 63 -8.60 11.91 9.63
CA PHE A 63 -9.77 11.85 8.78
C PHE A 63 -9.46 11.94 7.30
N ARG A 64 -8.39 12.63 6.93
CA ARG A 64 -7.97 12.70 5.52
C ARG A 64 -7.56 11.31 5.02
N GLU A 65 -6.82 10.56 5.83
CA GLU A 65 -6.43 9.20 5.48
C GLU A 65 -7.65 8.28 5.44
N ILE A 66 -8.52 8.37 6.44
CA ILE A 66 -9.74 7.56 6.51
C ILE A 66 -10.59 7.75 5.25
N LEU A 67 -10.95 9.00 4.95
CA LEU A 67 -11.82 9.32 3.81
C LEU A 67 -11.15 9.04 2.48
N GLY A 68 -9.84 9.31 2.40
CA GLY A 68 -9.09 9.09 1.16
C GLY A 68 -8.90 7.63 0.82
N GLN A 69 -8.83 6.74 1.81
CA GLN A 69 -8.61 5.31 1.53
C GLN A 69 -9.88 4.61 1.00
N VAL A 70 -11.06 5.10 1.33
CA VAL A 70 -12.31 4.45 0.88
C VAL A 70 -12.40 4.40 -0.66
N PRO A 71 -12.29 5.51 -1.40
CA PRO A 71 -12.32 5.44 -2.86
C PRO A 71 -11.13 4.67 -3.45
N ARG A 72 -9.97 4.69 -2.78
CA ARG A 72 -8.80 3.92 -3.22
C ARG A 72 -9.02 2.43 -3.09
N MET A 73 -9.70 1.97 -2.04
CA MET A 73 -10.08 0.56 -1.90
C MET A 73 -11.04 0.13 -3.01
N LEU A 74 -12.04 0.95 -3.31
CA LEU A 74 -13.00 0.65 -4.38
C LEU A 74 -12.30 0.59 -5.73
N ALA A 75 -11.42 1.55 -6.02
CA ALA A 75 -10.66 1.58 -7.26
C ALA A 75 -9.76 0.34 -7.39
N SER A 76 -9.12 -0.08 -6.30
CA SER A 76 -8.27 -1.27 -6.34
C SER A 76 -9.06 -2.54 -6.63
N LEU A 77 -10.27 -2.67 -6.09
CA LEU A 77 -11.15 -3.81 -6.36
C LEU A 77 -11.56 -3.86 -7.82
N LEU A 78 -11.79 -2.70 -8.45
CA LEU A 78 -12.34 -2.63 -9.80
C LEU A 78 -11.27 -2.62 -10.89
N PHE A 79 -10.10 -2.03 -10.64
CA PHE A 79 -9.16 -1.68 -11.71
C PHE A 79 -7.75 -2.24 -11.57
N SER A 80 -7.38 -2.92 -10.48
CA SER A 80 -5.99 -3.35 -10.26
C SER A 80 -5.40 -4.19 -11.38
N ARG A 81 -6.22 -4.99 -12.06
CA ARG A 81 -5.75 -5.84 -13.16
C ARG A 81 -5.72 -5.11 -14.49
N ILE A 82 -6.34 -3.94 -14.58
CA ILE A 82 -6.46 -3.17 -15.82
C ILE A 82 -5.37 -2.11 -15.88
N TRP A 83 -5.30 -1.27 -14.85
CA TRP A 83 -4.32 -0.20 -14.79
C TRP A 83 -4.12 0.25 -13.35
N VAL A 84 -2.87 0.56 -13.01
CA VAL A 84 -2.50 1.12 -11.71
C VAL A 84 -1.48 2.26 -11.91
N PRO A 85 -1.48 3.28 -11.01
CA PRO A 85 -0.45 4.32 -11.04
C PRO A 85 0.86 3.78 -10.44
N VAL A 86 1.64 3.12 -11.28
CA VAL A 86 2.87 2.41 -10.88
C VAL A 86 3.75 3.29 -9.98
N GLY A 87 4.21 2.72 -8.87
CA GLY A 87 5.08 3.41 -7.91
C GLY A 87 4.35 4.31 -6.92
N ASN A 88 3.04 4.53 -7.09
CA ASN A 88 2.26 5.35 -6.16
C ASN A 88 2.24 4.71 -4.78
N THR A 89 2.43 5.52 -3.72
CA THR A 89 2.49 5.00 -2.35
C THR A 89 1.14 4.58 -1.78
N GLY A 90 0.05 5.05 -2.39
CA GLY A 90 -1.30 4.74 -1.93
C GLY A 90 -1.84 5.65 -0.83
N ARG A 91 -1.01 6.56 -0.31
CA ARG A 91 -1.41 7.47 0.77
C ARG A 91 -2.41 8.52 0.28
N SER A 92 -3.32 8.92 1.17
CA SER A 92 -4.35 9.93 0.84
C SER A 92 -3.75 11.29 0.49
N ARG A 93 -2.55 11.60 0.97
CA ARG A 93 -1.89 12.87 0.71
C ARG A 93 -1.18 12.91 -0.64
N VAL A 94 -1.11 11.79 -1.32
CA VAL A 94 -0.53 11.67 -2.66
C VAL A 94 -1.67 11.61 -3.67
N PRO A 95 -1.58 12.34 -4.82
CA PRO A 95 -2.64 12.24 -5.84
C PRO A 95 -2.87 10.79 -6.26
N ALA A 96 -4.13 10.35 -6.26
CA ALA A 96 -4.48 8.94 -6.38
C ALA A 96 -4.00 8.29 -7.69
N MET A 97 -3.90 9.08 -8.77
CA MET A 97 -3.55 8.56 -10.10
C MET A 97 -2.11 8.84 -10.51
N LYS A 98 -1.29 9.38 -9.61
CA LYS A 98 0.06 9.81 -9.95
C LYS A 98 1.00 8.61 -10.06
N VAL A 99 1.67 8.48 -11.20
CA VAL A 99 2.80 7.55 -11.37
C VAL A 99 4.01 8.13 -10.63
N MET A 100 4.70 7.32 -9.87
CA MET A 100 5.83 7.74 -9.03
C MET A 100 7.02 6.80 -9.20
N PRO A 101 8.25 7.27 -8.92
CA PRO A 101 9.41 6.40 -8.95
C PRO A 101 9.28 5.26 -7.94
N ILE A 102 9.64 4.06 -8.36
CA ILE A 102 9.69 2.90 -7.47
C ILE A 102 11.01 2.93 -6.72
N PRO A 103 11.04 2.70 -5.38
CA PRO A 103 12.29 2.55 -4.65
C PRO A 103 13.21 1.52 -5.31
N ASP A 104 14.51 1.79 -5.35
CA ASP A 104 15.47 0.99 -6.12
C ASP A 104 15.45 -0.49 -5.74
N ASP A 105 15.37 -0.80 -4.44
CA ASP A 105 15.34 -2.19 -3.96
C ASP A 105 14.08 -2.93 -4.40
N LEU A 106 12.95 -2.25 -4.52
CA LEU A 106 11.70 -2.85 -4.99
C LEU A 106 11.68 -2.98 -6.51
N ARG A 107 12.32 -2.04 -7.22
CA ARG A 107 12.34 -2.06 -8.68
C ARG A 107 12.96 -3.33 -9.24
N HIS A 108 14.02 -3.84 -8.60
CA HIS A 108 14.64 -5.09 -9.02
C HIS A 108 13.70 -6.28 -8.94
N LEU A 109 12.76 -6.26 -7.99
CA LEU A 109 11.77 -7.32 -7.84
C LEU A 109 10.65 -7.25 -8.87
N LEU A 110 10.36 -6.06 -9.38
CA LEU A 110 9.21 -5.80 -10.25
C LEU A 110 9.55 -5.82 -11.74
N GLN A 111 10.82 -5.97 -12.09
CA GLN A 111 11.27 -6.07 -13.49
C GLN A 111 11.05 -7.45 -14.09
#